data_99824abaa4315333a5de86f00b5fb545
#
_entry.id   99824abaa4315333a5de86f00b5fb545
#
_cell.length_a   1.000
_cell.length_b   1.000
_cell.length_c   1.000
_cell.angle_alpha   90.00
_cell.angle_beta   90.00
_cell.angle_gamma   90.00
#
_symmetry.space_group_name_H-M   'P 1'
#
loop_
_entity.id
_entity.type
_entity.pdbx_description
1 polymer ?
#
loop_
_entity_poly.entity_id
_entity_poly.type
_entity_poly.pdbx_seq_one_letter_code
_entity_poly.pdbx_strand_id
1 'polypeptide(L)'
;MSHPLPQRLTPPDISGRAIAKLAGPIFVANIAIVGGGTIDTIMAGHLGADHLAAIALGLASMIMVFMGLVGILQGMSPLAGHHFGARKFEKIGFELSQCLWLAFFLCFIGMPLLGCTDIWTNLAQAQGPVKTMASQYLLISMLGLPAAMGGRAFIALN
;
A
#
# COMPACT_ATOMS: atom_id res chain seq x y z
N MET A 1 -24.49 0.16 47.60
CA MET A 1 -23.97 0.64 46.29
C MET A 1 -23.62 -0.61 45.48
N SER A 2 -24.55 -1.05 44.62
CA SER A 2 -24.38 -2.20 43.75
C SER A 2 -23.65 -1.78 42.50
N HIS A 3 -22.38 -2.19 42.38
CA HIS A 3 -21.62 -2.07 41.11
C HIS A 3 -22.36 -2.87 40.04
N PRO A 4 -22.71 -2.27 38.88
CA PRO A 4 -23.25 -3.03 37.77
C PRO A 4 -22.13 -3.97 37.27
N LEU A 5 -22.47 -5.26 37.18
CA LEU A 5 -21.57 -6.27 36.61
C LEU A 5 -21.19 -5.87 35.18
N PRO A 6 -19.93 -6.03 34.76
CA PRO A 6 -19.51 -5.72 33.40
C PRO A 6 -20.37 -6.54 32.42
N GLN A 7 -21.00 -5.85 31.48
CA GLN A 7 -21.75 -6.48 30.39
C GLN A 7 -20.84 -7.53 29.76
N ARG A 8 -21.27 -8.79 29.84
CA ARG A 8 -20.63 -9.88 29.09
C ARG A 8 -20.67 -9.48 27.64
N LEU A 9 -19.48 -9.20 27.09
CA LEU A 9 -19.32 -9.04 25.65
C LEU A 9 -19.80 -10.35 25.04
N THR A 10 -20.93 -10.32 24.35
CA THR A 10 -21.37 -11.45 23.53
C THR A 10 -20.23 -11.74 22.56
N PRO A 11 -19.77 -13.00 22.48
CA PRO A 11 -18.72 -13.34 21.51
C PRO A 11 -19.17 -12.88 20.13
N PRO A 12 -18.27 -12.30 19.30
CA PRO A 12 -18.63 -11.87 17.98
C PRO A 12 -19.26 -13.03 17.21
N ASP A 13 -20.35 -12.73 16.54
CA ASP A 13 -21.11 -13.72 15.75
C ASP A 13 -20.19 -14.25 14.65
N ILE A 14 -19.56 -15.40 14.88
CA ILE A 14 -18.68 -16.08 13.92
C ILE A 14 -19.52 -16.87 12.88
N SER A 15 -20.66 -16.30 12.53
CA SER A 15 -21.50 -16.87 11.48
C SER A 15 -20.77 -16.70 10.13
N GLY A 16 -20.76 -17.75 9.32
CA GLY A 16 -20.20 -17.69 7.96
C GLY A 16 -20.75 -16.54 7.13
N ARG A 17 -21.98 -16.10 7.42
CA ARG A 17 -22.63 -14.94 6.80
C ARG A 17 -21.99 -13.62 7.22
N ALA A 18 -21.56 -13.49 8.48
CA ALA A 18 -20.84 -12.28 8.97
C ALA A 18 -19.46 -12.20 8.33
N ILE A 19 -18.76 -13.33 8.23
CA ILE A 19 -17.45 -13.43 7.55
C ILE A 19 -17.59 -13.07 6.07
N ALA A 20 -18.58 -13.60 5.37
CA ALA A 20 -18.82 -13.31 3.95
C ALA A 20 -19.15 -11.84 3.70
N LYS A 21 -19.91 -11.20 4.60
CA LYS A 21 -20.25 -9.78 4.52
C LYS A 21 -19.01 -8.87 4.68
N LEU A 22 -18.06 -9.30 5.50
CA LEU A 22 -16.81 -8.55 5.71
C LEU A 22 -15.78 -8.86 4.61
N ALA A 23 -15.66 -10.12 4.22
CA ALA A 23 -14.70 -10.55 3.20
C ALA A 23 -15.12 -10.18 1.77
N GLY A 24 -16.43 -10.11 1.48
CA GLY A 24 -16.96 -9.81 0.15
C GLY A 24 -16.43 -8.53 -0.48
N PRO A 25 -16.57 -7.37 0.17
CA PRO A 25 -16.04 -6.12 -0.36
C PRO A 25 -14.52 -6.12 -0.55
N ILE A 26 -13.78 -6.76 0.36
CA ILE A 26 -12.33 -6.89 0.28
C ILE A 26 -11.94 -7.76 -0.92
N PHE A 27 -12.66 -8.84 -1.14
CA PHE A 27 -12.44 -9.75 -2.27
C PHE A 27 -12.68 -9.06 -3.61
N VAL A 28 -13.78 -8.32 -3.74
CA VAL A 28 -14.10 -7.53 -4.94
C VAL A 28 -13.02 -6.47 -5.21
N ALA A 29 -12.58 -5.76 -4.17
CA ALA A 29 -11.52 -4.77 -4.30
C ALA A 29 -10.20 -5.41 -4.78
N ASN A 30 -9.83 -6.58 -4.26
CA ASN A 30 -8.63 -7.28 -4.71
C ASN A 30 -8.75 -7.78 -6.15
N ILE A 31 -9.93 -8.29 -6.57
CA ILE A 31 -10.16 -8.65 -7.97
C ILE A 31 -9.99 -7.44 -8.89
N ALA A 32 -10.52 -6.28 -8.51
CA ALA A 32 -10.38 -5.06 -9.29
C ALA A 32 -8.91 -4.63 -9.45
N ILE A 33 -8.12 -4.71 -8.37
CA ILE A 33 -6.69 -4.39 -8.39
C ILE A 33 -5.92 -5.36 -9.31
N VAL A 34 -6.13 -6.67 -9.13
CA VAL A 34 -5.45 -7.69 -9.95
C VAL A 34 -5.90 -7.60 -11.41
N GLY A 35 -7.20 -7.38 -11.64
CA GLY A 35 -7.76 -7.21 -12.98
C GLY A 35 -7.17 -5.99 -13.70
N GLY A 36 -7.02 -4.85 -13.01
CA GLY A 36 -6.36 -3.67 -13.55
C GLY A 36 -4.92 -3.97 -14.00
N GLY A 37 -4.12 -4.59 -13.14
CA GLY A 37 -2.74 -4.98 -13.49
C GLY A 37 -2.66 -5.98 -14.65
N THR A 38 -3.65 -6.87 -14.76
CA THR A 38 -3.73 -7.81 -15.89
C THR A 38 -4.01 -7.07 -17.21
N ILE A 39 -4.93 -6.11 -17.19
CA ILE A 39 -5.27 -5.28 -18.37
C ILE A 39 -4.04 -4.48 -18.80
N ASP A 40 -3.34 -3.84 -17.85
CA ASP A 40 -2.11 -3.09 -18.15
C ASP A 40 -1.05 -3.98 -18.81
N THR A 41 -0.88 -5.21 -18.32
CA THR A 41 0.05 -6.19 -18.89
C THR A 41 -0.35 -6.61 -20.31
N ILE A 42 -1.63 -6.84 -20.56
CA ILE A 42 -2.15 -7.18 -21.90
C ILE A 42 -1.93 -6.01 -22.86
N MET A 43 -2.25 -4.79 -22.44
CA MET A 43 -2.05 -3.60 -23.27
C MET A 43 -0.57 -3.38 -23.61
N ALA A 44 0.32 -3.54 -22.62
CA ALA A 44 1.75 -3.45 -22.85
C ALA A 44 2.27 -4.53 -23.81
N GLY A 45 1.77 -5.76 -23.68
CA GLY A 45 2.13 -6.87 -24.56
C GLY A 45 1.75 -6.63 -26.02
N HIS A 46 0.64 -5.94 -26.28
CA HIS A 46 0.23 -5.55 -27.62
C HIS A 46 1.15 -4.49 -28.27
N LEU A 47 1.82 -3.68 -27.45
CA LEU A 47 2.78 -2.66 -27.93
C LEU A 47 4.15 -3.25 -28.28
N GLY A 48 4.45 -4.45 -27.82
CA GLY A 48 5.68 -5.16 -28.10
C GLY A 48 6.45 -5.60 -26.84
N ALA A 49 7.44 -6.47 -27.05
CA ALA A 49 8.20 -7.09 -25.96
C ALA A 49 8.99 -6.07 -25.13
N ASP A 50 9.52 -5.01 -25.74
CA ASP A 50 10.29 -3.98 -25.05
C ASP A 50 9.41 -3.16 -24.10
N HIS A 51 8.18 -2.85 -24.49
CA HIS A 51 7.21 -2.15 -23.66
C HIS A 51 6.79 -3.02 -22.45
N LEU A 52 6.54 -4.30 -22.69
CA LEU A 52 6.21 -5.25 -21.61
C LEU A 52 7.36 -5.39 -20.62
N ALA A 53 8.60 -5.53 -21.11
CA ALA A 53 9.80 -5.62 -20.27
C ALA A 53 10.00 -4.33 -19.44
N ALA A 54 9.81 -3.16 -20.04
CA ALA A 54 9.96 -1.88 -19.36
C ALA A 54 8.92 -1.69 -18.23
N ILE A 55 7.66 -2.04 -18.49
CA ILE A 55 6.59 -1.96 -17.46
C ILE A 55 6.83 -2.99 -16.36
N ALA A 56 7.22 -4.22 -16.69
CA ALA A 56 7.51 -5.25 -15.72
C ALA A 56 8.66 -4.83 -14.77
N LEU A 57 9.73 -4.26 -15.32
CA LEU A 57 10.86 -3.74 -14.55
C LEU A 57 10.42 -2.57 -13.65
N GLY A 58 9.72 -1.60 -14.22
CA GLY A 58 9.25 -0.43 -13.49
C GLY A 58 8.30 -0.80 -12.35
N LEU A 59 7.36 -1.71 -12.60
CA LEU A 59 6.42 -2.21 -11.61
C LEU A 59 7.12 -2.98 -10.48
N ALA A 60 8.07 -3.87 -10.82
CA ALA A 60 8.83 -4.62 -9.82
C ALA A 60 9.62 -3.69 -8.90
N SER A 61 10.31 -2.69 -9.46
CA SER A 61 11.08 -1.69 -8.71
C SER A 61 10.15 -0.84 -7.81
N MET A 62 9.02 -0.39 -8.35
CA MET A 62 8.01 0.36 -7.61
C MET A 62 7.46 -0.46 -6.43
N ILE A 63 7.08 -1.72 -6.66
CA ILE A 63 6.53 -2.59 -5.61
C ILE A 63 7.58 -2.82 -4.52
N MET A 64 8.84 -3.03 -4.87
CA MET A 64 9.90 -3.25 -3.90
C MET A 64 10.07 -2.06 -2.95
N VAL A 65 10.14 -0.84 -3.49
CA VAL A 65 10.24 0.39 -2.69
C VAL A 65 8.96 0.60 -1.87
N PHE A 66 7.81 0.49 -2.52
CA PHE A 66 6.51 0.72 -1.88
C PHE A 66 6.26 -0.26 -0.72
N MET A 67 6.51 -1.55 -0.91
CA MET A 67 6.34 -2.55 0.15
C MET A 67 7.28 -2.33 1.32
N GLY A 68 8.53 -1.90 1.07
CA GLY A 68 9.46 -1.50 2.12
C GLY A 68 8.92 -0.35 2.97
N LEU A 69 8.43 0.71 2.33
CA LEU A 69 7.86 1.88 3.01
C LEU A 69 6.55 1.54 3.75
N VAL A 70 5.66 0.77 3.12
CA VAL A 70 4.40 0.32 3.72
C VAL A 70 4.67 -0.59 4.93
N GLY A 71 5.70 -1.43 4.88
CA GLY A 71 6.09 -2.27 6.01
C GLY A 71 6.40 -1.46 7.27
N ILE A 72 7.07 -0.31 7.11
CA ILE A 72 7.35 0.62 8.22
C ILE A 72 6.04 1.22 8.76
N LEU A 73 5.14 1.67 7.88
CA LEU A 73 3.84 2.22 8.28
C LEU A 73 2.97 1.20 9.01
N GLN A 74 2.97 -0.06 8.57
CA GLN A 74 2.18 -1.11 9.19
C GLN A 74 2.63 -1.46 10.62
N GLY A 75 3.85 -1.12 11.01
CA GLY A 75 4.31 -1.21 12.40
C GLY A 75 3.47 -0.37 13.37
N MET A 76 2.75 0.66 12.89
CA MET A 76 1.85 1.48 13.71
C MET A 76 0.46 0.84 13.93
N SER A 77 0.05 -0.10 13.07
CA SER A 77 -1.28 -0.72 13.13
C SER A 77 -1.59 -1.44 14.47
N PRO A 78 -0.68 -2.23 15.09
CA PRO A 78 -0.93 -2.86 16.37
C PRO A 78 -1.15 -1.86 17.51
N LEU A 79 -0.51 -0.68 17.42
CA LEU A 79 -0.61 0.38 18.41
C LEU A 79 -2.02 0.99 18.41
N ALA A 80 -2.55 1.28 17.21
CA ALA A 80 -3.90 1.78 17.03
C ALA A 80 -4.95 0.78 17.53
N GLY A 81 -4.79 -0.51 17.23
CA GLY A 81 -5.66 -1.57 17.72
C GLY A 81 -5.71 -1.67 19.24
N HIS A 82 -4.57 -1.49 19.92
CA HIS A 82 -4.48 -1.49 21.36
C HIS A 82 -5.25 -0.30 22.00
N HIS A 83 -5.13 0.89 21.42
CA HIS A 83 -5.85 2.08 21.92
C HIS A 83 -7.34 2.04 21.60
N PHE A 84 -7.73 1.44 20.48
CA PHE A 84 -9.13 1.19 20.16
C PHE A 84 -9.79 0.25 21.19
N GLY A 85 -9.12 -0.85 21.54
CA GLY A 85 -9.59 -1.78 22.60
C GLY A 85 -9.70 -1.11 23.96
N ALA A 86 -8.83 -0.14 24.27
CA ALA A 86 -8.85 0.65 25.49
C ALA A 86 -9.86 1.81 25.48
N ARG A 87 -10.64 2.02 24.42
CA ARG A 87 -11.61 3.12 24.20
C ARG A 87 -11.00 4.53 24.32
N LYS A 88 -9.71 4.69 24.03
CA LYS A 88 -9.00 5.98 24.10
C LYS A 88 -9.00 6.67 22.73
N PHE A 89 -10.16 7.08 22.26
CA PHE A 89 -10.37 7.63 20.91
C PHE A 89 -9.54 8.90 20.63
N GLU A 90 -9.29 9.73 21.63
CA GLU A 90 -8.44 10.93 21.48
C GLU A 90 -7.01 10.57 21.07
N LYS A 91 -6.48 9.44 21.55
CA LYS A 91 -5.14 8.99 21.19
C LYS A 91 -5.05 8.47 19.76
N ILE A 92 -6.14 7.94 19.22
CA ILE A 92 -6.20 7.46 17.83
C ILE A 92 -6.02 8.62 16.85
N GLY A 93 -6.63 9.79 17.13
CA GLY A 93 -6.44 10.98 16.30
C GLY A 93 -5.00 11.48 16.30
N PHE A 94 -4.34 11.43 17.45
CA PHE A 94 -2.91 11.78 17.56
C PHE A 94 -2.03 10.79 16.80
N GLU A 95 -2.30 9.50 16.89
CA GLU A 95 -1.58 8.46 16.15
C GLU A 95 -1.77 8.58 14.65
N LEU A 96 -3.00 8.93 14.18
CA LEU A 96 -3.23 9.21 12.77
C LEU A 96 -2.34 10.35 12.27
N SER A 97 -2.26 11.43 13.04
CA SER A 97 -1.39 12.55 12.70
C SER A 97 0.08 12.13 12.62
N GLN A 98 0.55 11.34 13.57
CA GLN A 98 1.93 10.80 13.53
C GLN A 98 2.16 9.86 12.37
N CYS A 99 1.19 9.01 12.04
CA CYS A 99 1.26 8.11 10.89
C CYS A 99 1.34 8.88 9.56
N LEU A 100 0.58 9.98 9.43
CA LEU A 100 0.64 10.88 8.27
C LEU A 100 1.99 11.60 8.17
N TRP A 101 2.53 12.08 9.29
CA TRP A 101 3.86 12.67 9.32
C TRP A 101 4.94 11.65 8.94
N LEU A 102 4.84 10.44 9.47
CA LEU A 102 5.75 9.35 9.10
C LEU A 102 5.65 9.03 7.60
N ALA A 103 4.42 8.93 7.06
CA ALA A 103 4.20 8.72 5.63
C ALA A 103 4.83 9.83 4.79
N PHE A 104 4.70 11.09 5.23
CA PHE A 104 5.33 12.23 4.58
C PHE A 104 6.86 12.14 4.56
N PHE A 105 7.49 11.83 5.70
CA PHE A 105 8.94 11.61 5.75
C PHE A 105 9.40 10.43 4.89
N LEU A 106 8.64 9.35 4.88
CA LEU A 106 8.93 8.20 4.03
C LEU A 106 8.84 8.53 2.54
N CYS A 107 7.99 9.47 2.13
CA CYS A 107 7.97 9.97 0.76
C CYS A 107 9.29 10.66 0.39
N PHE A 108 9.90 11.43 1.29
CA PHE A 108 11.19 12.05 1.04
C PHE A 108 12.33 11.04 0.82
N ILE A 109 12.20 9.83 1.34
CA ILE A 109 13.13 8.73 1.10
C ILE A 109 12.75 7.96 -0.15
N GLY A 110 11.47 7.66 -0.32
CA GLY A 110 10.96 6.85 -1.43
C GLY A 110 11.06 7.53 -2.79
N MET A 111 10.79 8.84 -2.85
CA MET A 111 10.86 9.62 -4.10
C MET A 111 12.26 9.61 -4.72
N PRO A 112 13.34 10.01 -4.02
CA PRO A 112 14.67 9.94 -4.60
C PRO A 112 15.12 8.52 -4.89
N LEU A 113 14.70 7.54 -4.09
CA LEU A 113 15.03 6.13 -4.34
C LEU A 113 14.40 5.61 -5.64
N LEU A 114 13.16 5.98 -5.96
CA LEU A 114 12.55 5.70 -7.26
C LEU A 114 13.11 6.57 -8.37
N GLY A 115 13.43 7.83 -8.07
CA GLY A 115 14.01 8.80 -9.02
C GLY A 115 15.42 8.43 -9.48
N CYS A 116 16.18 7.71 -8.67
CA CYS A 116 17.47 7.13 -9.07
C CYS A 116 17.29 5.94 -10.03
N THR A 117 16.67 6.20 -11.19
CA THR A 117 16.30 5.17 -12.17
C THR A 117 17.47 4.33 -12.66
N ASP A 118 18.69 4.89 -12.65
CA ASP A 118 19.91 4.16 -13.04
C ASP A 118 20.23 2.98 -12.11
N ILE A 119 19.90 3.06 -10.83
CA ILE A 119 20.08 1.95 -9.89
C ILE A 119 19.24 0.75 -10.35
N TRP A 120 17.97 0.98 -10.65
CA TRP A 120 17.03 -0.07 -11.04
C TRP A 120 17.32 -0.63 -12.42
N THR A 121 17.59 0.23 -13.39
CA THR A 121 17.87 -0.18 -14.76
C THR A 121 19.20 -0.91 -14.89
N ASN A 122 20.23 -0.49 -14.14
CA ASN A 122 21.53 -1.18 -14.15
C ASN A 122 21.46 -2.52 -13.40
N LEU A 123 20.72 -2.59 -12.30
CA LEU A 123 20.50 -3.85 -11.56
C LEU A 123 19.80 -4.90 -12.42
N ALA A 124 18.85 -4.45 -13.26
CA ALA A 124 18.15 -5.32 -14.20
C ALA A 124 18.89 -5.50 -15.53
N GLN A 125 20.08 -4.91 -15.69
CA GLN A 125 20.86 -4.94 -16.94
C GLN A 125 20.04 -4.46 -18.17
N ALA A 126 19.06 -3.57 -17.94
CA ALA A 126 18.21 -3.04 -19.01
C ALA A 126 19.03 -2.17 -19.97
N GLN A 127 18.88 -2.41 -21.28
CA GLN A 127 19.59 -1.68 -22.34
C GLN A 127 18.63 -1.13 -23.38
N GLY A 128 19.10 -0.17 -24.16
CA GLY A 128 18.36 0.37 -25.28
C GLY A 128 17.02 1.01 -24.89
N PRO A 129 15.95 0.75 -25.67
CA PRO A 129 14.65 1.39 -25.47
C PRO A 129 14.00 0.99 -24.13
N VAL A 130 14.24 -0.23 -23.62
CA VAL A 130 13.70 -0.71 -22.34
C VAL A 130 14.17 0.16 -21.18
N LYS A 131 15.45 0.55 -21.16
CA LYS A 131 16.01 1.43 -20.12
C LYS A 131 15.29 2.78 -20.07
N THR A 132 15.07 3.40 -21.23
CA THR A 132 14.43 4.71 -21.32
C THR A 132 12.97 4.65 -20.90
N MET A 133 12.23 3.66 -21.37
CA MET A 133 10.81 3.48 -21.03
C MET A 133 10.61 3.15 -19.54
N ALA A 134 11.44 2.28 -18.98
CA ALA A 134 11.38 1.94 -17.54
C ALA A 134 11.71 3.17 -16.67
N SER A 135 12.69 3.99 -17.07
CA SER A 135 13.03 5.22 -16.36
C SER A 135 11.87 6.22 -16.39
N GLN A 136 11.18 6.40 -17.52
CA GLN A 136 10.01 7.25 -17.61
C GLN A 136 8.86 6.75 -16.75
N TYR A 137 8.62 5.44 -16.72
CA TYR A 137 7.60 4.83 -15.87
C TYR A 137 7.89 5.09 -14.38
N LEU A 138 9.13 4.92 -13.94
CA LEU A 138 9.54 5.15 -12.55
C LEU A 138 9.38 6.62 -12.14
N LEU A 139 9.75 7.57 -13.01
CA LEU A 139 9.59 9.01 -12.76
C LEU A 139 8.12 9.42 -12.62
N ILE A 140 7.24 8.87 -13.45
CA ILE A 140 5.79 9.11 -13.34
C ILE A 140 5.24 8.47 -12.07
N SER A 141 5.65 7.23 -11.76
CA SER A 141 5.22 6.52 -10.57
C SER A 141 5.66 7.21 -9.28
N MET A 142 6.82 7.88 -9.29
CA MET A 142 7.33 8.68 -8.17
C MET A 142 6.34 9.77 -7.76
N LEU A 143 5.66 10.41 -8.72
CA LEU A 143 4.65 11.45 -8.44
C LEU A 143 3.39 10.87 -7.76
N GLY A 144 3.08 9.62 -8.00
CA GLY A 144 1.96 8.92 -7.35
C GLY A 144 2.25 8.44 -5.92
N LEU A 145 3.52 8.38 -5.53
CA LEU A 145 3.94 7.84 -4.23
C LEU A 145 3.32 8.57 -3.03
N PRO A 146 3.28 9.92 -2.97
CA PRO A 146 2.70 10.63 -1.82
C PRO A 146 1.21 10.32 -1.62
N ALA A 147 0.45 10.26 -2.71
CA ALA A 147 -0.97 9.91 -2.66
C ALA A 147 -1.18 8.46 -2.17
N ALA A 148 -0.38 7.54 -2.68
CA ALA A 148 -0.42 6.14 -2.27
C ALA A 148 -0.04 5.96 -0.79
N MET A 149 0.98 6.65 -0.30
CA MET A 149 1.39 6.61 1.11
C MET A 149 0.35 7.22 2.04
N GLY A 150 -0.26 8.35 1.66
CA GLY A 150 -1.37 8.95 2.41
C GLY A 150 -2.56 8.00 2.54
N GLY A 151 -2.96 7.35 1.45
CA GLY A 151 -4.00 6.32 1.48
C GLY A 151 -3.67 5.13 2.39
N ARG A 152 -2.41 4.68 2.38
CA ARG A 152 -1.96 3.59 3.26
C ARG A 152 -1.94 3.98 4.73
N ALA A 153 -1.61 5.24 5.07
CA ALA A 153 -1.69 5.73 6.44
C ALA A 153 -3.12 5.65 6.99
N PHE A 154 -4.12 5.98 6.18
CA PHE A 154 -5.53 5.80 6.55
C PHE A 154 -5.92 4.33 6.74
N ILE A 155 -5.46 3.45 5.84
CA ILE A 155 -5.77 2.01 5.91
C ILE A 155 -5.10 1.35 7.12
N ALA A 156 -3.90 1.79 7.50
CA ALA A 156 -3.17 1.22 8.64
C ALA A 156 -3.87 1.42 9.99
N LEU A 157 -4.80 2.40 10.08
CA LEU A 157 -5.50 2.77 11.31
C LEU A 157 -6.99 2.37 11.31
N ASN A 158 -7.49 1.82 10.20
CA ASN A 158 -8.89 1.45 10.05
C ASN A 158 -9.06 -0.07 10.13
#